data_14abca4de4ab8fde61409a5841e64f2f
#
_entry.id   14abca4de4ab8fde61409a5841e64f2f
#
_cell.length_a   1.000
_cell.length_b   1.000
_cell.length_c   1.000
_cell.angle_alpha   90.00
_cell.angle_beta   90.00
_cell.angle_gamma   90.00
#
_symmetry.space_group_name_H-M   'P 1'
#
loop_
_entity.id
_entity.type
_entity.pdbx_description
1 polymer ?
#
loop_
_entity_poly.entity_id
_entity_poly.type
_entity_poly.pdbx_seq_one_letter_code
_entity_poly.pdbx_strand_id
1 'polypeptide(L)'
;MQKVFQYYLQQGIVWKIIPDNENTNQILVEIRQQVLWQTQFLFIDVKKNIFFEFQLPENWWISPVLLSNNKAYFYFYANSEKPIPTELWVFDLLEKKIITQSNDIEIDANITEKKIDWYQNINYYEENEEYFETLSKFIKMKNNEKNINVIKNIGYIENNDNLIINFFSKKENILHENLWITDKKGNIIYEEKNSI
;
A
#
# COMPACT_ATOMS: atom_id res chain seq x y z
N MET A 1 -9.69 17.98 -5.71
CA MET A 1 -9.24 17.35 -4.45
C MET A 1 -7.97 18.04 -4.01
N GLN A 2 -7.81 18.35 -2.71
CA GLN A 2 -6.58 18.98 -2.22
C GLN A 2 -5.62 17.87 -1.76
N LYS A 3 -4.35 17.95 -2.14
CA LYS A 3 -3.31 17.04 -1.67
C LYS A 3 -3.12 17.24 -0.17
N VAL A 4 -3.34 16.19 0.61
CA VAL A 4 -3.29 16.25 2.08
C VAL A 4 -1.93 15.81 2.60
N PHE A 5 -1.33 14.82 1.96
CA PHE A 5 -0.05 14.25 2.35
C PHE A 5 0.70 13.74 1.10
N GLN A 6 2.03 13.87 1.13
CA GLN A 6 2.92 13.30 0.11
C GLN A 6 4.20 12.83 0.79
N TYR A 7 4.60 11.63 0.48
CA TYR A 7 5.85 11.04 0.92
C TYR A 7 6.63 10.53 -0.29
N TYR A 8 7.91 10.88 -0.36
CA TYR A 8 8.80 10.40 -1.42
C TYR A 8 9.65 9.24 -0.89
N LEU A 9 9.42 8.07 -1.43
CA LEU A 9 10.21 6.90 -1.12
C LEU A 9 11.57 7.02 -1.79
N GLN A 10 12.63 7.09 -0.97
CA GLN A 10 14.01 7.20 -1.49
C GLN A 10 14.54 5.85 -2.00
N GLN A 11 14.19 4.76 -1.33
CA GLN A 11 14.64 3.40 -1.67
C GLN A 11 13.56 2.38 -1.31
N GLY A 12 13.51 1.28 -2.07
CA GLY A 12 12.58 0.19 -1.85
C GLY A 12 11.28 0.32 -2.62
N ILE A 13 10.36 -0.57 -2.31
CA ILE A 13 9.01 -0.62 -2.90
C ILE A 13 7.97 -0.63 -1.80
N VAL A 14 6.84 0.00 -2.03
CA VAL A 14 5.67 -0.17 -1.17
C VAL A 14 5.15 -1.58 -1.36
N TRP A 15 5.23 -2.38 -0.30
CA TRP A 15 4.82 -3.78 -0.33
C TRP A 15 3.39 -3.96 0.13
N LYS A 16 2.99 -3.23 1.18
CA LYS A 16 1.67 -3.35 1.77
C LYS A 16 1.25 -2.02 2.41
N ILE A 17 -0.03 -1.73 2.37
CA ILE A 17 -0.64 -0.59 3.06
C ILE A 17 -1.77 -1.14 3.93
N ILE A 18 -1.75 -0.82 5.23
CA ILE A 18 -2.78 -1.19 6.19
C ILE A 18 -3.38 0.07 6.79
N PRO A 19 -4.65 0.32 6.56
CA PRO A 19 -5.37 1.38 7.25
C PRO A 19 -5.71 0.96 8.67
N ASP A 20 -5.90 1.95 9.53
CA ASP A 20 -6.41 1.71 10.87
C ASP A 20 -7.86 1.23 10.82
N ASN A 21 -8.15 0.20 11.60
CA ASN A 21 -9.46 -0.46 11.64
C ASN A 21 -10.57 0.44 12.21
N GLU A 22 -10.22 1.43 13.02
CA GLU A 22 -11.16 2.34 13.67
C GLU A 22 -11.01 3.79 13.21
N ASN A 23 -9.81 4.17 12.78
CA ASN A 23 -9.47 5.54 12.41
C ASN A 23 -8.99 5.62 10.96
N THR A 24 -9.89 5.92 10.04
CA THR A 24 -9.61 6.00 8.59
C THR A 24 -8.57 7.06 8.20
N ASN A 25 -8.09 7.89 9.14
CA ASN A 25 -7.03 8.86 8.87
C ASN A 25 -5.63 8.31 9.16
N GLN A 26 -5.53 7.10 9.69
CA GLN A 26 -4.26 6.46 10.00
C GLN A 26 -3.98 5.30 9.06
N ILE A 27 -2.75 5.23 8.58
CA ILE A 27 -2.28 4.13 7.73
C ILE A 27 -0.87 3.70 8.15
N LEU A 28 -0.59 2.43 7.96
CA LEU A 28 0.74 1.84 8.09
C LEU A 28 1.17 1.31 6.73
N VAL A 29 2.35 1.73 6.29
CA VAL A 29 2.93 1.32 5.00
C VAL A 29 4.13 0.43 5.27
N GLU A 30 4.14 -0.75 4.67
CA GLU A 30 5.31 -1.64 4.63
C GLU A 30 6.12 -1.33 3.38
N ILE A 31 7.40 -1.03 3.56
CA ILE A 31 8.36 -0.72 2.51
C ILE A 31 9.46 -1.78 2.54
N ARG A 32 9.69 -2.47 1.43
CA ARG A 32 10.75 -3.48 1.31
C ARG A 32 11.89 -3.02 0.44
N GLN A 33 13.10 -3.18 0.96
CA GLN A 33 14.36 -2.95 0.25
C GLN A 33 15.00 -4.31 -0.08
N GLN A 34 14.67 -4.84 -1.25
CA GLN A 34 15.07 -6.21 -1.64
C GLN A 34 16.58 -6.43 -1.65
N VAL A 35 17.35 -5.43 -2.09
CA VAL A 35 18.82 -5.54 -2.15
C VAL A 35 19.45 -5.66 -0.77
N LEU A 36 18.87 -5.01 0.23
CA LEU A 36 19.39 -4.97 1.60
C LEU A 36 18.70 -6.00 2.51
N TRP A 37 17.69 -6.71 2.02
CA TRP A 37 16.86 -7.63 2.82
C TRP A 37 16.32 -6.95 4.07
N GLN A 38 15.80 -5.72 3.89
CA GLN A 38 15.27 -4.91 4.99
C GLN A 38 13.83 -4.50 4.73
N THR A 39 13.06 -4.46 5.80
CA THR A 39 11.70 -3.93 5.81
C THR A 39 11.65 -2.69 6.70
N GLN A 40 11.09 -1.62 6.18
CA GLN A 40 10.85 -0.38 6.88
C GLN A 40 9.35 -0.14 6.95
N PHE A 41 8.89 0.45 8.03
CA PHE A 41 7.49 0.79 8.20
C PHE A 41 7.35 2.30 8.29
N LEU A 42 6.34 2.84 7.61
CA LEU A 42 5.96 4.24 7.66
C LEU A 42 4.54 4.34 8.23
N PHE A 43 4.42 4.96 9.39
CA PHE A 43 3.12 5.32 9.96
C PHE A 43 2.76 6.74 9.56
N ILE A 44 1.50 6.95 9.17
CA ILE A 44 0.95 8.24 8.77
C ILE A 44 -0.39 8.46 9.47
N ASP A 45 -0.54 9.59 10.15
CA ASP A 45 -1.83 10.13 10.61
C ASP A 45 -2.11 11.41 9.81
N VAL A 46 -2.96 11.29 8.81
CA VAL A 46 -3.26 12.38 7.87
C VAL A 46 -3.95 13.55 8.57
N LYS A 47 -4.84 13.26 9.53
CA LYS A 47 -5.59 14.29 10.24
C LYS A 47 -4.70 15.14 11.15
N LYS A 48 -3.72 14.51 11.80
CA LYS A 48 -2.78 15.19 12.70
C LYS A 48 -1.56 15.73 11.97
N ASN A 49 -1.38 15.40 10.69
CA ASN A 49 -0.17 15.66 9.91
C ASN A 49 1.10 15.11 10.59
N ILE A 50 0.98 13.90 11.15
CA ILE A 50 2.08 13.19 11.81
C ILE A 50 2.48 12.02 10.94
N PHE A 51 3.79 11.84 10.76
CA PHE A 51 4.34 10.63 10.17
C PHE A 51 5.69 10.31 10.82
N PHE A 52 6.04 9.04 10.84
CA PHE A 52 7.36 8.60 11.23
C PHE A 52 7.68 7.22 10.66
N GLU A 53 8.96 6.98 10.47
CA GLU A 53 9.50 5.71 10.03
C GLU A 53 10.03 4.92 11.21
N PHE A 54 9.94 3.59 11.13
CA PHE A 54 10.55 2.70 12.11
C PHE A 54 10.91 1.36 11.48
N GLN A 55 11.81 0.65 12.14
CA GLN A 55 12.20 -0.72 11.80
C GLN A 55 12.01 -1.60 13.03
N LEU A 56 11.77 -2.88 12.79
CA LEU A 56 11.72 -3.90 13.84
C LEU A 56 13.03 -4.71 13.80
N PRO A 57 13.45 -5.31 14.93
CA PRO A 57 14.73 -6.03 14.98
C PRO A 57 14.87 -7.15 13.94
N GLU A 58 13.81 -7.94 13.76
CA GLU A 58 13.72 -9.00 12.75
C GLU A 58 12.93 -8.47 11.56
N ASN A 59 13.63 -7.84 10.64
CA ASN A 59 12.97 -6.93 9.72
C ASN A 59 12.54 -7.52 8.37
N TRP A 60 13.03 -8.70 7.93
CA TRP A 60 12.63 -9.26 6.64
C TRP A 60 11.43 -10.20 6.72
N TRP A 61 11.41 -11.06 7.72
CA TRP A 61 10.38 -12.07 7.92
C TRP A 61 9.22 -11.59 8.81
N ILE A 62 8.94 -10.31 8.78
CA ILE A 62 7.85 -9.70 9.54
C ILE A 62 6.93 -8.94 8.59
N SER A 63 5.61 -9.07 8.81
CA SER A 63 4.62 -8.37 7.99
C SER A 63 3.50 -7.81 8.85
N PRO A 64 3.07 -6.58 8.63
CA PRO A 64 1.97 -5.99 9.37
C PRO A 64 0.66 -6.64 8.96
N VAL A 65 -0.21 -6.89 9.93
CA VAL A 65 -1.50 -7.57 9.74
C VAL A 65 -2.69 -6.75 10.18
N LEU A 66 -2.48 -5.83 11.13
CA LEU A 66 -3.54 -4.99 11.66
C LEU A 66 -2.95 -3.68 12.18
N LEU A 67 -3.70 -2.61 12.01
CA LEU A 67 -3.51 -1.32 12.67
C LEU A 67 -4.80 -0.98 13.41
N SER A 68 -4.73 -0.79 14.72
CA SER A 68 -5.89 -0.47 15.56
C SER A 68 -5.46 0.17 16.88
N ASN A 69 -6.19 1.19 17.33
CA ASN A 69 -5.97 1.85 18.63
C ASN A 69 -4.52 2.30 18.86
N ASN A 70 -3.88 2.92 17.86
CA ASN A 70 -2.47 3.32 17.87
C ASN A 70 -1.50 2.16 18.12
N LYS A 71 -1.89 0.94 17.80
CA LYS A 71 -1.04 -0.25 17.86
C LYS A 71 -0.95 -0.89 16.49
N ALA A 72 0.26 -1.23 16.07
CA ALA A 72 0.51 -2.01 14.87
C ALA A 72 0.84 -3.46 15.27
N TYR A 73 0.15 -4.39 14.64
CA TYR A 73 0.27 -5.83 14.88
C TYR A 73 1.01 -6.46 13.70
N PHE A 74 1.98 -7.31 14.00
CA PHE A 74 2.83 -7.94 13.01
C PHE A 74 2.89 -9.44 13.24
N TYR A 75 2.84 -10.19 12.15
CA TYR A 75 3.22 -11.60 12.17
C TYR A 75 4.69 -11.73 11.83
N PHE A 76 5.40 -12.47 12.65
CA PHE A 76 6.75 -12.94 12.39
C PHE A 76 6.72 -14.35 11.82
N TYR A 77 7.56 -14.63 10.82
CA TYR A 77 7.66 -15.90 10.09
C TYR A 77 9.08 -16.43 10.26
N ALA A 78 9.22 -17.65 10.79
CA ALA A 78 10.53 -18.21 11.08
C ALA A 78 11.37 -18.54 9.83
N ASN A 79 10.72 -18.78 8.68
CA ASN A 79 11.40 -19.07 7.41
C ASN A 79 10.47 -18.84 6.20
N SER A 80 11.07 -18.89 4.98
CA SER A 80 10.36 -18.72 3.71
C SER A 80 9.60 -19.95 3.22
N GLU A 81 9.94 -21.14 3.72
CA GLU A 81 9.41 -22.40 3.19
C GLU A 81 7.97 -22.65 3.66
N LYS A 82 7.63 -22.12 4.83
CA LYS A 82 6.31 -22.25 5.42
C LYS A 82 5.82 -20.87 5.83
N PRO A 83 4.90 -20.24 5.09
CA PRO A 83 4.36 -18.94 5.45
C PRO A 83 3.34 -19.03 6.60
N ILE A 84 3.70 -19.75 7.65
CA ILE A 84 2.92 -19.87 8.89
C ILE A 84 3.56 -18.94 9.90
N PRO A 85 2.82 -17.96 10.44
CA PRO A 85 3.35 -17.09 11.47
C PRO A 85 3.70 -17.91 12.73
N THR A 86 4.79 -17.56 13.37
CA THR A 86 5.28 -18.20 14.60
C THR A 86 5.16 -17.31 15.82
N GLU A 87 5.11 -16.01 15.61
CA GLU A 87 4.97 -15.02 16.67
C GLU A 87 4.05 -13.88 16.24
N LEU A 88 3.37 -13.28 17.22
CA LEU A 88 2.67 -12.02 17.13
C LEU A 88 3.47 -10.93 17.86
N TRP A 89 3.81 -9.87 17.14
CA TRP A 89 4.48 -8.70 17.72
C TRP A 89 3.53 -7.50 17.70
N VAL A 90 3.52 -6.75 18.79
CA VAL A 90 2.70 -5.53 18.90
C VAL A 90 3.61 -4.34 19.15
N PHE A 91 3.53 -3.36 18.27
CA PHE A 91 4.27 -2.09 18.37
C PHE A 91 3.30 -0.96 18.76
N ASP A 92 3.62 -0.26 19.82
CA ASP A 92 2.89 0.93 20.25
C ASP A 92 3.39 2.16 19.46
N LEU A 93 2.51 2.78 18.70
CA LEU A 93 2.83 3.89 17.82
C LEU A 93 3.02 5.21 18.57
N LEU A 94 2.47 5.34 19.78
CA LEU A 94 2.64 6.52 20.62
C LEU A 94 3.98 6.46 21.37
N GLU A 95 4.27 5.32 21.98
CA GLU A 95 5.51 5.10 22.71
C GLU A 95 6.69 4.70 21.82
N LYS A 96 6.41 4.37 20.55
CA LYS A 96 7.38 3.96 19.52
C LYS A 96 8.26 2.79 19.96
N LYS A 97 7.65 1.78 20.56
CA LYS A 97 8.33 0.59 21.05
C LYS A 97 7.49 -0.68 20.89
N ILE A 98 8.16 -1.82 20.87
CA ILE A 98 7.50 -3.13 20.95
C ILE A 98 7.00 -3.30 22.40
N ILE A 99 5.72 -3.62 22.56
CA ILE A 99 5.07 -3.85 23.85
C ILE A 99 4.73 -5.32 24.09
N THR A 100 4.66 -6.12 23.05
CA THR A 100 4.34 -7.55 23.13
C THR A 100 5.10 -8.32 22.06
N GLN A 101 5.66 -9.47 22.44
CA GLN A 101 6.15 -10.53 21.56
C GLN A 101 5.60 -11.84 22.14
N SER A 102 4.81 -12.57 21.37
CA SER A 102 4.11 -13.77 21.84
C SER A 102 4.08 -14.85 20.77
N ASN A 103 4.23 -16.10 21.19
CA ASN A 103 3.98 -17.27 20.34
C ASN A 103 2.48 -17.54 20.17
N ASP A 104 1.63 -16.88 20.95
CA ASP A 104 0.20 -16.84 20.70
C ASP A 104 -0.06 -15.86 19.56
N ILE A 105 -0.45 -16.40 18.42
CA ILE A 105 -0.68 -15.66 17.18
C ILE A 105 -2.13 -15.25 17.01
N GLU A 106 -3.00 -15.53 17.99
CA GLU A 106 -4.39 -15.11 17.93
C GLU A 106 -4.51 -13.61 18.21
N ILE A 107 -5.05 -12.89 17.24
CA ILE A 107 -5.48 -11.52 17.43
C ILE A 107 -6.93 -11.58 17.91
N ASP A 108 -7.26 -10.86 18.98
CA ASP A 108 -8.62 -10.79 19.52
C ASP A 108 -9.63 -10.58 18.39
N ALA A 109 -10.59 -11.50 18.28
CA ALA A 109 -11.63 -11.49 17.25
C ALA A 109 -12.42 -10.16 17.22
N ASN A 110 -12.60 -9.53 18.37
CA ASN A 110 -13.27 -8.23 18.47
C ASN A 110 -12.50 -7.10 17.74
N ILE A 111 -11.17 -7.26 17.58
CA ILE A 111 -10.34 -6.30 16.84
C ILE A 111 -10.39 -6.62 15.33
N THR A 112 -10.52 -7.90 14.96
CA THR A 112 -10.51 -8.35 13.57
C THR A 112 -11.90 -8.32 12.90
N GLU A 113 -12.99 -8.40 13.66
CA GLU A 113 -14.35 -8.41 13.11
C GLU A 113 -14.78 -7.10 12.45
N LYS A 114 -14.15 -5.98 12.80
CA LYS A 114 -14.30 -4.74 12.04
C LYS A 114 -13.41 -4.72 10.79
N LYS A 115 -13.43 -5.82 10.01
CA LYS A 115 -12.82 -5.79 8.68
C LYS A 115 -13.48 -4.68 7.88
N ILE A 116 -12.71 -3.65 7.63
CA ILE A 116 -13.11 -2.59 6.74
C ILE A 116 -13.25 -3.23 5.37
N ASP A 117 -14.48 -3.29 4.84
CA ASP A 117 -14.81 -3.88 3.52
C ASP A 117 -14.04 -3.26 2.33
N TRP A 118 -13.27 -2.20 2.59
CA TRP A 118 -12.49 -1.51 1.58
C TRP A 118 -11.02 -2.00 1.45
N TYR A 119 -10.59 -2.97 2.27
CA TYR A 119 -9.29 -3.60 2.08
C TYR A 119 -9.34 -4.55 0.89
N GLN A 120 -9.42 -3.98 -0.28
CA GLN A 120 -9.16 -4.73 -1.50
C GLN A 120 -7.65 -4.74 -1.73
N ASN A 121 -7.09 -5.94 -1.95
CA ASN A 121 -5.72 -6.05 -2.41
C ASN A 121 -5.60 -5.28 -3.73
N ILE A 122 -4.50 -4.57 -3.91
CA ILE A 122 -4.17 -4.00 -5.22
C ILE A 122 -4.03 -5.18 -6.17
N ASN A 123 -4.89 -5.25 -7.17
CA ASN A 123 -4.72 -6.21 -8.25
C ASN A 123 -3.72 -5.63 -9.25
N TYR A 124 -2.65 -6.37 -9.54
CA TYR A 124 -1.68 -6.02 -10.57
C TYR A 124 -1.92 -6.90 -11.79
N TYR A 125 -2.03 -6.27 -12.95
CA TYR A 125 -2.20 -6.94 -14.24
C TYR A 125 -0.97 -6.68 -15.12
N GLU A 126 -0.38 -7.74 -15.65
CA GLU A 126 0.78 -7.69 -16.55
C GLU A 126 0.36 -7.54 -18.01
N GLU A 127 1.28 -7.12 -18.87
CA GLU A 127 1.01 -6.78 -20.30
C GLU A 127 0.35 -7.90 -21.13
N ASN A 128 0.43 -9.14 -20.69
CA ASN A 128 -0.15 -10.31 -21.37
C ASN A 128 -1.54 -10.72 -20.85
N GLU A 129 -2.10 -9.98 -19.92
CA GLU A 129 -3.39 -10.30 -19.31
C GLU A 129 -4.54 -9.49 -19.96
N GLU A 130 -5.71 -10.12 -20.10
CA GLU A 130 -6.90 -9.51 -20.71
C GLU A 130 -7.34 -8.22 -19.98
N TYR A 131 -7.23 -8.21 -18.66
CA TYR A 131 -7.54 -7.03 -17.86
C TYR A 131 -6.56 -5.87 -18.08
N PHE A 132 -5.28 -6.15 -18.31
CA PHE A 132 -4.30 -5.12 -18.67
C PHE A 132 -4.71 -4.41 -19.96
N GLU A 133 -5.16 -5.14 -20.98
CA GLU A 133 -5.62 -4.53 -22.23
C GLU A 133 -6.84 -3.64 -22.01
N THR A 134 -7.79 -4.10 -21.20
CA THR A 134 -9.01 -3.35 -20.88
C THR A 134 -8.69 -2.05 -20.17
N LEU A 135 -7.86 -2.10 -19.12
CA LEU A 135 -7.42 -0.91 -18.37
C LEU A 135 -6.56 0.02 -19.22
N SER A 136 -5.68 -0.53 -20.06
CA SER A 136 -4.88 0.26 -21.02
C SER A 136 -5.75 1.04 -22.00
N LYS A 137 -6.81 0.42 -22.52
CA LYS A 137 -7.79 1.09 -23.39
C LYS A 137 -8.49 2.21 -22.65
N PHE A 138 -8.93 1.96 -21.42
CA PHE A 138 -9.55 2.97 -20.56
C PHE A 138 -8.61 4.16 -20.30
N ILE A 139 -7.35 3.90 -19.93
CA ILE A 139 -6.32 4.93 -19.69
C ILE A 139 -6.11 5.77 -20.97
N LYS A 140 -5.96 5.11 -22.12
CA LYS A 140 -5.79 5.80 -23.42
C LYS A 140 -6.99 6.67 -23.80
N MET A 141 -8.20 6.21 -23.53
CA MET A 141 -9.44 6.98 -23.78
C MET A 141 -9.55 8.22 -22.91
N LYS A 142 -9.13 8.12 -21.65
CA LYS A 142 -9.27 9.18 -20.65
C LYS A 142 -8.11 10.16 -20.65
N ASN A 143 -6.96 9.76 -21.18
CA ASN A 143 -5.80 10.62 -21.28
C ASN A 143 -5.95 11.60 -22.45
N ASN A 144 -5.84 12.89 -22.16
CA ASN A 144 -5.83 13.94 -23.19
C ASN A 144 -4.57 13.89 -24.08
N GLU A 145 -3.54 13.17 -23.67
CA GLU A 145 -2.34 12.91 -24.47
C GLU A 145 -2.60 11.73 -25.42
N LYS A 146 -2.82 12.00 -26.71
CA LYS A 146 -3.21 11.02 -27.74
C LYS A 146 -2.28 9.80 -27.93
N ASN A 147 -1.08 9.79 -27.33
CA ASN A 147 -0.04 8.78 -27.54
C ASN A 147 0.60 8.26 -26.24
N ILE A 148 -0.21 8.05 -25.18
CA ILE A 148 0.34 7.40 -23.98
C ILE A 148 0.62 5.92 -24.26
N ASN A 149 1.85 5.49 -24.02
CA ASN A 149 2.25 4.09 -24.08
C ASN A 149 2.29 3.51 -22.67
N VAL A 150 1.25 2.78 -22.28
CA VAL A 150 1.17 2.07 -20.99
C VAL A 150 2.00 0.80 -21.10
N ILE A 151 2.90 0.58 -20.14
CA ILE A 151 3.86 -0.53 -20.14
C ILE A 151 3.97 -1.17 -18.77
N LYS A 152 4.55 -2.36 -18.70
CA LYS A 152 4.80 -3.19 -17.51
C LYS A 152 3.50 -3.71 -16.90
N ASN A 153 3.06 -3.10 -15.80
CA ASN A 153 1.85 -3.55 -15.10
C ASN A 153 0.93 -2.38 -14.76
N ILE A 154 -0.31 -2.70 -14.48
CA ILE A 154 -1.32 -1.75 -13.99
C ILE A 154 -1.81 -2.25 -12.64
N GLY A 155 -1.65 -1.44 -11.61
CA GLY A 155 -2.27 -1.64 -10.29
C GLY A 155 -3.67 -1.05 -10.28
N TYR A 156 -4.63 -1.78 -9.72
CA TYR A 156 -6.03 -1.42 -9.74
C TYR A 156 -6.71 -1.72 -8.41
N ILE A 157 -7.42 -0.73 -7.88
CA ILE A 157 -8.29 -0.87 -6.71
C ILE A 157 -9.64 -0.22 -7.06
N GLU A 158 -10.71 -0.95 -6.85
CA GLU A 158 -12.06 -0.42 -6.92
C GLU A 158 -12.69 -0.39 -5.53
N ASN A 159 -13.22 0.74 -5.13
CA ASN A 159 -14.08 0.85 -3.96
C ASN A 159 -15.47 1.37 -4.39
N ASN A 160 -16.39 1.45 -3.44
CA ASN A 160 -17.78 1.81 -3.72
C ASN A 160 -17.96 3.14 -4.48
N ASP A 161 -17.00 4.05 -4.43
CA ASP A 161 -17.14 5.40 -4.98
C ASP A 161 -16.07 5.78 -6.00
N ASN A 162 -14.91 5.10 -5.98
CA ASN A 162 -13.75 5.48 -6.76
C ASN A 162 -13.04 4.27 -7.34
N LEU A 163 -12.31 4.54 -8.42
CA LEU A 163 -11.35 3.66 -9.03
C LEU A 163 -9.96 4.28 -8.89
N ILE A 164 -9.04 3.56 -8.29
CA ILE A 164 -7.63 3.96 -8.14
C ILE A 164 -6.80 3.13 -9.09
N ILE A 165 -6.06 3.79 -9.97
CA ILE A 165 -5.24 3.16 -11.00
C ILE A 165 -3.81 3.66 -10.85
N ASN A 166 -2.86 2.75 -10.64
CA ASN A 166 -1.43 3.02 -10.73
C ASN A 166 -0.88 2.34 -11.99
N PHE A 167 -0.19 3.08 -12.85
CA PHE A 167 0.35 2.53 -14.09
C PHE A 167 1.64 3.22 -14.52
N PHE A 168 2.44 2.50 -15.30
CA PHE A 168 3.64 3.04 -15.92
C PHE A 168 3.37 3.44 -17.37
N SER A 169 3.89 4.59 -17.76
CA SER A 169 3.86 5.06 -19.15
C SER A 169 5.22 5.51 -19.61
N LYS A 170 5.46 5.39 -20.92
CA LYS A 170 6.71 5.84 -21.55
C LYS A 170 6.40 6.96 -22.54
N LYS A 171 7.10 8.09 -22.39
CA LYS A 171 7.07 9.22 -23.32
C LYS A 171 8.48 9.70 -23.58
N GLU A 172 8.88 9.83 -24.85
CA GLU A 172 10.21 10.33 -25.26
C GLU A 172 11.38 9.63 -24.54
N ASN A 173 11.28 8.30 -24.33
CA ASN A 173 12.21 7.47 -23.58
C ASN A 173 12.28 7.71 -22.05
N ILE A 174 11.45 8.59 -21.51
CA ILE A 174 11.30 8.80 -20.06
C ILE A 174 10.19 7.89 -19.56
N LEU A 175 10.49 7.15 -18.49
CA LEU A 175 9.50 6.36 -17.76
C LEU A 175 8.77 7.25 -16.76
N HIS A 176 7.45 7.14 -16.72
CA HIS A 176 6.61 7.83 -15.77
C HIS A 176 5.78 6.82 -14.98
N GLU A 177 5.72 7.00 -13.68
CA GLU A 177 4.72 6.39 -12.82
C GLU A 177 3.54 7.35 -12.68
N ASN A 178 2.34 6.83 -12.88
CA ASN A 178 1.11 7.62 -12.86
C ASN A 178 0.16 7.04 -11.83
N LEU A 179 -0.46 7.89 -11.04
CA LEU A 179 -1.54 7.54 -10.13
C LEU A 179 -2.78 8.34 -10.49
N TRP A 180 -3.86 7.65 -10.80
CA TRP A 180 -5.18 8.25 -11.04
C TRP A 180 -6.19 7.80 -10.00
N ILE A 181 -7.04 8.73 -9.57
CA ILE A 181 -8.28 8.42 -8.87
C ILE A 181 -9.41 8.93 -9.73
N THR A 182 -10.38 8.08 -10.03
CA THR A 182 -11.56 8.44 -10.83
C THR A 182 -12.84 8.30 -10.00
N ASP A 183 -13.90 8.98 -10.41
CA ASP A 183 -15.25 8.70 -9.92
C ASP A 183 -15.83 7.43 -10.59
N LYS A 184 -17.02 6.98 -10.17
CA LYS A 184 -17.74 5.83 -10.77
C LYS A 184 -18.03 5.98 -12.27
N LYS A 185 -18.05 7.20 -12.79
CA LYS A 185 -18.24 7.48 -14.22
C LYS A 185 -16.93 7.47 -14.99
N GLY A 186 -15.82 7.22 -14.30
CA GLY A 186 -14.48 7.22 -14.88
C GLY A 186 -13.94 8.62 -15.17
N ASN A 187 -14.46 9.67 -14.54
CA ASN A 187 -13.86 10.99 -14.63
C ASN A 187 -12.69 11.08 -13.66
N ILE A 188 -11.54 11.54 -14.14
CA ILE A 188 -10.34 11.70 -13.31
C ILE A 188 -10.59 12.85 -12.31
N ILE A 189 -10.56 12.54 -11.03
CA ILE A 189 -10.71 13.52 -9.93
C ILE A 189 -9.38 13.86 -9.27
N TYR A 190 -8.36 13.01 -9.46
CA TYR A 190 -6.99 13.25 -9.04
C TYR A 190 -6.02 12.58 -10.00
N GLU A 191 -4.93 13.26 -10.33
CA GLU A 191 -3.84 12.75 -11.16
C GLU A 191 -2.50 13.14 -10.54
N GLU A 192 -1.58 12.20 -10.50
CA GLU A 192 -0.16 12.43 -10.16
C GLU A 192 0.72 11.71 -11.18
N LYS A 193 1.79 12.38 -11.61
CA LYS A 193 2.76 11.85 -12.58
C LYS A 193 4.18 12.13 -12.09
N ASN A 194 4.96 11.08 -11.90
CA ASN A 194 6.34 11.14 -11.47
C ASN A 194 7.24 10.62 -12.59
N SER A 195 8.31 11.33 -12.91
CA SER A 195 9.36 10.84 -13.83
C SER A 195 10.34 9.96 -13.03
N ILE A 196 10.72 8.82 -13.60
CA ILE A 196 11.64 7.84 -13.02
C ILE A 196 12.89 7.74 -13.88
#